data_7ea4354e50717efdbbb666998467fb94
#
_entry.id   7ea4354e50717efdbbb666998467fb94
#
_cell.length_a   1.000
_cell.length_b   1.000
_cell.length_c   1.000
_cell.angle_alpha   90.00
_cell.angle_beta   90.00
_cell.angle_gamma   90.00
#
_symmetry.space_group_name_H-M   'P 1'
#
loop_
_entity.id
_entity.type
_entity.pdbx_description
1 polymer ?
#
loop_
_entity_poly.entity_id
_entity_poly.type
_entity_poly.pdbx_seq_one_letter_code
_entity_poly.pdbx_strand_id
1 'polypeptide(L)'
;MTNAAAVSYAAVLLDLDVAPEMVAEAEQTFRTYPQLTDVLSNPTISETEKFAVIDRLFPQPLQRYLHVVCRNERMDSILEIFSEYHSMERQRRHCAHAVLEYVTPLTDAQLSAMKKMVCAKTGNPEVQLELRRNPALLGGFLLQIGDDTYDRSVRRTIRDLQKSLIRR
;
A
#
# COMPACT_ATOMS: atom_id res chain seq x y z
N MET A 1 -9.98 -7.92 -8.45
CA MET A 1 -9.94 -7.46 -9.86
C MET A 1 -9.62 -5.98 -9.81
N THR A 2 -8.48 -5.58 -10.35
CA THR A 2 -8.04 -4.18 -10.35
C THR A 2 -8.99 -3.38 -11.26
N ASN A 3 -9.60 -2.34 -10.71
CA ASN A 3 -10.50 -1.48 -11.49
C ASN A 3 -9.66 -0.65 -12.46
N ALA A 4 -9.70 -0.94 -13.76
CA ALA A 4 -8.90 -0.26 -14.79
C ALA A 4 -9.07 1.28 -14.75
N ALA A 5 -10.24 1.76 -14.34
CA ALA A 5 -10.49 3.17 -14.14
C ALA A 5 -9.66 3.71 -12.96
N ALA A 6 -9.61 3.02 -11.82
CA ALA A 6 -8.83 3.44 -10.65
C ALA A 6 -7.33 3.57 -10.99
N VAL A 7 -6.78 2.63 -11.77
CA VAL A 7 -5.39 2.67 -12.28
C VAL A 7 -5.14 3.93 -13.11
N SER A 8 -6.07 4.28 -14.03
CA SER A 8 -5.92 5.47 -14.88
C SER A 8 -5.95 6.76 -14.07
N TYR A 9 -6.86 6.87 -13.09
CA TYR A 9 -6.92 8.04 -12.20
C TYR A 9 -5.69 8.13 -11.28
N ALA A 10 -5.19 7.01 -10.78
CA ALA A 10 -3.98 6.96 -9.98
C ALA A 10 -2.74 7.42 -10.77
N ALA A 11 -2.63 7.02 -12.06
CA ALA A 11 -1.57 7.47 -12.95
C ALA A 11 -1.61 8.99 -13.14
N VAL A 12 -2.79 9.57 -13.38
CA VAL A 12 -2.95 11.03 -13.49
C VAL A 12 -2.55 11.75 -12.20
N LEU A 13 -2.92 11.20 -11.03
CA LEU A 13 -2.54 11.78 -9.74
C LEU A 13 -1.02 11.75 -9.54
N LEU A 14 -0.36 10.69 -10.00
CA LEU A 14 1.10 10.56 -9.96
C LEU A 14 1.80 11.57 -10.89
N ASP A 15 1.22 11.82 -12.07
CA ASP A 15 1.78 12.79 -13.05
C ASP A 15 1.59 14.25 -12.62
N LEU A 16 0.60 14.53 -11.77
CA LEU A 16 0.39 15.88 -11.20
C LEU A 16 1.47 16.25 -10.16
N ASP A 17 2.37 15.34 -9.80
CA ASP A 17 3.49 15.53 -8.85
C ASP A 17 3.05 16.22 -7.54
N VAL A 18 1.87 15.87 -7.05
CA VAL A 18 1.34 16.35 -5.78
C VAL A 18 2.18 15.77 -4.65
N ALA A 19 2.51 16.58 -3.64
CA ALA A 19 3.28 16.12 -2.50
C ALA A 19 2.62 14.88 -1.85
N PRO A 20 3.36 13.78 -1.65
CA PRO A 20 2.80 12.52 -1.12
C PRO A 20 2.08 12.69 0.23
N GLU A 21 2.55 13.64 1.03
CA GLU A 21 1.97 13.99 2.32
C GLU A 21 0.53 14.49 2.18
N MET A 22 0.27 15.34 1.16
CA MET A 22 -1.08 15.85 0.88
C MET A 22 -2.04 14.74 0.43
N VAL A 23 -1.55 13.78 -0.33
CA VAL A 23 -2.34 12.62 -0.77
C VAL A 23 -2.65 11.73 0.43
N ALA A 24 -1.69 11.51 1.33
CA ALA A 24 -1.88 10.72 2.55
C ALA A 24 -2.87 11.39 3.51
N GLU A 25 -2.83 12.71 3.69
CA GLU A 25 -3.79 13.46 4.49
C GLU A 25 -5.20 13.37 3.91
N ALA A 26 -5.33 13.47 2.58
CA ALA A 26 -6.61 13.31 1.91
C ALA A 26 -7.17 11.90 2.08
N GLU A 27 -6.35 10.86 1.87
CA GLU A 27 -6.76 9.47 2.12
C GLU A 27 -7.22 9.28 3.56
N GLN A 28 -6.49 9.80 4.53
CA GLN A 28 -6.87 9.72 5.93
C GLN A 28 -8.20 10.43 6.21
N THR A 29 -8.45 11.56 5.58
CA THR A 29 -9.72 12.28 5.69
C THR A 29 -10.89 11.44 5.18
N PHE A 30 -10.76 10.80 4.01
CA PHE A 30 -11.80 9.92 3.46
C PHE A 30 -12.00 8.65 4.31
N ARG A 31 -10.94 8.10 4.92
CA ARG A 31 -11.03 6.94 5.84
C ARG A 31 -11.70 7.29 7.16
N THR A 32 -11.41 8.48 7.69
CA THR A 32 -11.98 8.96 8.97
C THR A 32 -13.45 9.35 8.83
N TYR A 33 -13.83 9.89 7.68
CA TYR A 33 -15.18 10.37 7.40
C TYR A 33 -15.78 9.69 6.15
N PRO A 34 -16.21 8.43 6.24
CA PRO A 34 -16.79 7.71 5.09
C PRO A 34 -18.03 8.41 4.52
N GLN A 35 -18.78 9.15 5.34
CA GLN A 35 -19.92 9.97 4.92
C GLN A 35 -19.54 11.02 3.85
N LEU A 36 -18.27 11.44 3.81
CA LEU A 36 -17.78 12.36 2.79
C LEU A 36 -17.84 11.72 1.40
N THR A 37 -17.48 10.44 1.30
CA THR A 37 -17.60 9.68 0.06
C THR A 37 -19.06 9.56 -0.36
N ASP A 38 -19.97 9.26 0.58
CA ASP A 38 -21.40 9.13 0.31
C ASP A 38 -22.01 10.45 -0.21
N VAL A 39 -21.63 11.58 0.39
CA VAL A 39 -22.09 12.92 -0.04
C VAL A 39 -21.56 13.26 -1.43
N LEU A 40 -20.28 13.02 -1.69
CA LEU A 40 -19.65 13.38 -2.96
C LEU A 40 -20.06 12.43 -4.12
N SER A 41 -20.44 11.19 -3.83
CA SER A 41 -20.98 10.25 -4.83
C SER A 41 -22.47 10.38 -5.07
N ASN A 42 -23.21 11.10 -4.20
CA ASN A 42 -24.66 11.21 -4.30
C ASN A 42 -25.07 12.04 -5.53
N PRO A 43 -25.83 11.49 -6.49
CA PRO A 43 -26.25 12.21 -7.69
C PRO A 43 -27.30 13.30 -7.44
N THR A 44 -27.94 13.32 -6.26
CA THR A 44 -28.97 14.34 -5.92
C THR A 44 -28.38 15.66 -5.47
N ILE A 45 -27.08 15.69 -5.11
CA ILE A 45 -26.37 16.90 -4.69
C ILE A 45 -25.75 17.56 -5.91
N SER A 46 -25.92 18.89 -6.02
CA SER A 46 -25.39 19.65 -7.16
C SER A 46 -23.85 19.63 -7.20
N GLU A 47 -23.25 19.66 -8.39
CA GLU A 47 -21.78 19.71 -8.55
C GLU A 47 -21.17 20.91 -7.83
N THR A 48 -21.84 22.06 -7.83
CA THR A 48 -21.37 23.28 -7.16
C THR A 48 -21.25 23.11 -5.65
N GLU A 49 -22.18 22.41 -5.02
CA GLU A 49 -22.13 22.12 -3.59
C GLU A 49 -21.01 21.12 -3.26
N LYS A 50 -20.85 20.08 -4.08
CA LYS A 50 -19.75 19.11 -3.95
C LYS A 50 -18.39 19.78 -4.06
N PHE A 51 -18.22 20.67 -5.07
CA PHE A 51 -16.98 21.40 -5.28
C PHE A 51 -16.68 22.35 -4.12
N ALA A 52 -17.69 23.05 -3.58
CA ALA A 52 -17.51 23.89 -2.41
C ALA A 52 -17.03 23.12 -1.16
N VAL A 53 -17.43 21.86 -1.00
CA VAL A 53 -16.94 20.98 0.07
C VAL A 53 -15.48 20.60 -0.19
N ILE A 54 -15.13 20.20 -1.42
CA ILE A 54 -13.75 19.84 -1.81
C ILE A 54 -12.81 21.04 -1.61
N ASP A 55 -13.21 22.24 -2.03
CA ASP A 55 -12.42 23.46 -1.93
C ASP A 55 -12.14 23.90 -0.49
N ARG A 56 -13.02 23.54 0.44
CA ARG A 56 -12.84 23.82 1.87
C ARG A 56 -11.94 22.82 2.60
N LEU A 57 -11.93 21.56 2.15
CA LEU A 57 -11.28 20.48 2.88
C LEU A 57 -9.88 20.16 2.35
N PHE A 58 -9.62 20.38 1.07
CA PHE A 58 -8.39 19.95 0.42
C PHE A 58 -7.55 21.11 -0.12
N PRO A 59 -6.20 20.97 -0.21
CA PRO A 59 -5.34 21.99 -0.79
C PRO A 59 -5.48 22.10 -2.31
N GLN A 60 -5.15 23.27 -2.87
CA GLN A 60 -5.34 23.61 -4.29
C GLN A 60 -4.87 22.57 -5.32
N PRO A 61 -3.68 21.95 -5.21
CA PRO A 61 -3.25 20.94 -6.19
C PRO A 61 -4.23 19.77 -6.28
N LEU A 62 -4.77 19.34 -5.13
CA LEU A 62 -5.63 18.17 -5.04
C LEU A 62 -7.10 18.50 -5.38
N GLN A 63 -7.55 19.73 -5.15
CA GLN A 63 -8.92 20.18 -5.47
C GLN A 63 -9.27 19.91 -6.93
N ARG A 64 -8.41 20.35 -7.86
CA ARG A 64 -8.63 20.18 -9.29
C ARG A 64 -8.79 18.73 -9.70
N TYR A 65 -7.97 17.87 -9.11
CA TYR A 65 -8.03 16.43 -9.32
C TYR A 65 -9.36 15.85 -8.80
N LEU A 66 -9.72 16.18 -7.56
CA LEU A 66 -10.95 15.70 -6.94
C LEU A 66 -12.20 16.21 -7.65
N HIS A 67 -12.18 17.43 -8.20
CA HIS A 67 -13.27 17.93 -9.05
C HIS A 67 -13.48 17.06 -10.30
N VAL A 68 -12.39 16.62 -10.95
CA VAL A 68 -12.46 15.72 -12.11
C VAL A 68 -13.02 14.36 -11.73
N VAL A 69 -12.54 13.78 -10.62
CA VAL A 69 -13.03 12.50 -10.10
C VAL A 69 -14.51 12.58 -9.73
N CYS A 70 -14.93 13.68 -9.09
CA CYS A 70 -16.31 13.94 -8.71
C CYS A 70 -17.23 14.09 -9.92
N ARG A 71 -16.82 14.89 -10.94
CA ARG A 71 -17.56 15.08 -12.19
C ARG A 71 -17.77 13.79 -12.96
N ASN A 72 -16.81 12.88 -12.90
CA ASN A 72 -16.87 11.58 -13.56
C ASN A 72 -17.56 10.50 -12.72
N GLU A 73 -18.22 10.90 -11.61
CA GLU A 73 -18.95 9.98 -10.72
C GLU A 73 -18.12 8.79 -10.22
N ARG A 74 -16.82 9.04 -9.86
CA ARG A 74 -15.86 8.02 -9.40
C ARG A 74 -15.42 8.21 -7.95
N MET A 75 -16.17 9.02 -7.17
CA MET A 75 -15.84 9.26 -5.77
C MET A 75 -16.05 8.02 -4.88
N ASP A 76 -16.92 7.10 -5.27
CA ASP A 76 -17.10 5.80 -4.63
C ASP A 76 -15.82 4.94 -4.64
N SER A 77 -15.01 5.08 -5.68
CA SER A 77 -13.74 4.34 -5.85
C SER A 77 -12.51 5.13 -5.37
N ILE A 78 -12.67 6.23 -4.65
CA ILE A 78 -11.54 7.13 -4.29
C ILE A 78 -10.47 6.43 -3.46
N LEU A 79 -10.84 5.55 -2.55
CA LEU A 79 -9.89 4.79 -1.73
C LEU A 79 -9.12 3.76 -2.56
N GLU A 80 -9.74 3.16 -3.57
CA GLU A 80 -9.06 2.28 -4.52
C GLU A 80 -8.03 3.07 -5.35
N ILE A 81 -8.40 4.28 -5.79
CA ILE A 81 -7.51 5.18 -6.53
C ILE A 81 -6.28 5.53 -5.70
N PHE A 82 -6.43 5.86 -4.41
CA PHE A 82 -5.29 6.14 -3.53
C PHE A 82 -4.42 4.90 -3.30
N SER A 83 -5.03 3.72 -3.16
CA SER A 83 -4.29 2.47 -3.04
C SER A 83 -3.41 2.19 -4.27
N GLU A 84 -3.96 2.37 -5.48
CA GLU A 84 -3.23 2.22 -6.74
C GLU A 84 -2.14 3.30 -6.89
N TYR A 85 -2.42 4.55 -6.52
CA TYR A 85 -1.44 5.62 -6.49
C TYR A 85 -0.22 5.25 -5.65
N HIS A 86 -0.41 4.77 -4.42
CA HIS A 86 0.70 4.33 -3.56
C HIS A 86 1.46 3.13 -4.14
N SER A 87 0.77 2.23 -4.85
CA SER A 87 1.42 1.14 -5.56
C SER A 87 2.33 1.64 -6.67
N MET A 88 1.84 2.55 -7.51
CA MET A 88 2.59 3.15 -8.61
C MET A 88 3.73 4.05 -8.11
N GLU A 89 3.51 4.81 -7.04
CA GLU A 89 4.53 5.64 -6.42
C GLU A 89 5.71 4.80 -5.91
N ARG A 90 5.43 3.67 -5.25
CA ARG A 90 6.48 2.71 -4.84
C ARG A 90 7.26 2.16 -6.02
N GLN A 91 6.57 1.82 -7.12
CA GLN A 91 7.23 1.35 -8.35
C GLN A 91 8.09 2.45 -8.98
N ARG A 92 7.59 3.69 -9.05
CA ARG A 92 8.34 4.85 -9.57
C ARG A 92 9.59 5.16 -8.76
N ARG A 93 9.51 5.04 -7.44
CA ARG A 93 10.65 5.23 -6.54
C ARG A 93 11.64 4.07 -6.53
N HIS A 94 11.40 3.01 -7.33
CA HIS A 94 12.17 1.76 -7.27
C HIS A 94 12.29 1.21 -5.84
N CYS A 95 11.21 1.36 -5.04
CA CYS A 95 11.17 0.87 -3.69
C CYS A 95 10.55 -0.54 -3.68
N ALA A 96 11.30 -1.54 -3.23
CA ALA A 96 10.75 -2.87 -3.06
C ALA A 96 9.88 -2.92 -1.80
N HIS A 97 8.69 -3.49 -1.92
CA HIS A 97 7.85 -3.80 -0.75
C HIS A 97 8.10 -5.25 -0.32
N ALA A 98 8.42 -5.42 0.96
CA ALA A 98 8.60 -6.74 1.55
C ALA A 98 7.85 -6.84 2.88
N VAL A 99 7.22 -7.99 3.12
CA VAL A 99 6.54 -8.29 4.39
C VAL A 99 7.40 -9.28 5.17
N LEU A 100 7.78 -8.91 6.39
CA LEU A 100 8.55 -9.76 7.30
C LEU A 100 7.68 -10.21 8.46
N GLU A 101 7.33 -11.49 8.46
CA GLU A 101 6.65 -12.12 9.59
C GLU A 101 7.68 -12.70 10.57
N TYR A 102 7.54 -12.38 11.84
CA TYR A 102 8.49 -12.80 12.88
C TYR A 102 7.77 -13.22 14.17
N VAL A 103 8.48 -14.02 15.00
CA VAL A 103 8.00 -14.40 16.34
C VAL A 103 8.66 -13.55 17.42
N THR A 104 9.98 -13.45 17.37
CA THR A 104 10.79 -12.67 18.32
C THR A 104 11.17 -11.34 17.68
N PRO A 105 11.03 -10.20 18.39
CA PRO A 105 11.46 -8.91 17.87
C PRO A 105 12.88 -8.93 17.35
N LEU A 106 13.07 -8.38 16.15
CA LEU A 106 14.39 -8.31 15.50
C LEU A 106 15.15 -7.09 16.00
N THR A 107 16.47 -7.22 16.11
CA THR A 107 17.34 -6.09 16.40
C THR A 107 17.50 -5.18 15.17
N ASP A 108 17.86 -3.90 15.38
CA ASP A 108 18.08 -2.94 14.29
C ASP A 108 19.16 -3.42 13.30
N ALA A 109 20.19 -4.11 13.80
CA ALA A 109 21.22 -4.72 12.96
C ALA A 109 20.64 -5.81 12.04
N GLN A 110 19.75 -6.65 12.55
CA GLN A 110 19.08 -7.70 11.77
C GLN A 110 18.13 -7.09 10.74
N LEU A 111 17.37 -6.06 11.11
CA LEU A 111 16.49 -5.32 10.17
C LEU A 111 17.30 -4.68 9.05
N SER A 112 18.44 -4.07 9.36
CA SER A 112 19.34 -3.48 8.38
C SER A 112 19.92 -4.52 7.42
N ALA A 113 20.32 -5.68 7.93
CA ALA A 113 20.80 -6.81 7.12
C ALA A 113 19.71 -7.36 6.20
N MET A 114 18.46 -7.47 6.70
CA MET A 114 17.30 -7.88 5.90
C MET A 114 17.00 -6.89 4.77
N LYS A 115 16.97 -5.59 5.05
CA LYS A 115 16.80 -4.56 4.03
C LYS A 115 17.88 -4.66 2.93
N LYS A 116 19.15 -4.79 3.31
CA LYS A 116 20.25 -4.98 2.36
C LYS A 116 20.07 -6.23 1.49
N MET A 117 19.62 -7.33 2.08
CA MET A 117 19.37 -8.57 1.35
C MET A 117 18.23 -8.39 0.35
N VAL A 118 17.16 -7.70 0.73
CA VAL A 118 16.01 -7.41 -0.17
C VAL A 118 16.47 -6.50 -1.31
N CYS A 119 17.20 -5.40 -1.02
CA CYS A 119 17.78 -4.54 -2.04
C CYS A 119 18.64 -5.32 -3.05
N ALA A 120 19.53 -6.18 -2.56
CA ALA A 120 20.40 -6.98 -3.44
C ALA A 120 19.61 -7.96 -4.34
N LYS A 121 18.47 -8.48 -3.86
CA LYS A 121 17.63 -9.41 -4.63
C LYS A 121 16.71 -8.73 -5.63
N THR A 122 16.16 -7.59 -5.25
CA THR A 122 15.20 -6.86 -6.10
C THR A 122 15.86 -5.87 -7.05
N GLY A 123 17.14 -5.54 -6.81
CA GLY A 123 17.85 -4.48 -7.55
C GLY A 123 17.38 -3.07 -7.22
N ASN A 124 16.49 -2.92 -6.25
CA ASN A 124 15.94 -1.63 -5.85
C ASN A 124 16.79 -0.99 -4.76
N PRO A 125 17.06 0.32 -4.82
CA PRO A 125 17.90 1.01 -3.81
C PRO A 125 17.21 1.15 -2.45
N GLU A 126 15.88 1.17 -2.43
CA GLU A 126 15.08 1.31 -1.22
C GLU A 126 14.13 0.15 -1.00
N VAL A 127 13.89 -0.18 0.27
CA VAL A 127 12.98 -1.26 0.69
C VAL A 127 12.07 -0.76 1.78
N GLN A 128 10.77 -0.82 1.53
CA GLN A 128 9.76 -0.68 2.57
C GLN A 128 9.49 -2.06 3.18
N LEU A 129 9.94 -2.25 4.43
CA LEU A 129 9.77 -3.49 5.16
C LEU A 129 8.58 -3.38 6.13
N GLU A 130 7.51 -4.10 5.83
CA GLU A 130 6.37 -4.23 6.73
C GLU A 130 6.62 -5.35 7.74
N LEU A 131 6.52 -5.05 9.03
CA LEU A 131 6.78 -5.99 10.11
C LEU A 131 5.47 -6.54 10.68
N ARG A 132 5.28 -7.86 10.58
CA ARG A 132 4.10 -8.56 11.13
C ARG A 132 4.52 -9.59 12.17
N ARG A 133 3.94 -9.52 13.37
CA ARG A 133 4.17 -10.56 14.39
C ARG A 133 3.26 -11.75 14.09
N ASN A 134 3.90 -12.95 13.88
CA ASN A 134 3.17 -14.19 13.63
C ASN A 134 3.65 -15.32 14.56
N PRO A 135 2.97 -15.56 15.69
CA PRO A 135 3.34 -16.62 16.63
C PRO A 135 3.24 -18.04 16.04
N ALA A 136 2.48 -18.24 14.95
CA ALA A 136 2.30 -19.56 14.33
C ALA A 136 3.56 -20.14 13.69
N LEU A 137 4.61 -19.32 13.49
CA LEU A 137 5.89 -19.76 12.95
C LEU A 137 6.72 -20.59 13.95
N LEU A 138 6.37 -20.58 15.26
CA LEU A 138 7.09 -21.19 16.37
C LEU A 138 8.50 -20.64 16.61
N GLY A 139 9.08 -19.90 15.66
CA GLY A 139 10.42 -19.30 15.69
C GLY A 139 10.92 -19.01 14.28
N GLY A 140 11.97 -18.18 14.17
CA GLY A 140 12.51 -17.74 12.90
C GLY A 140 11.66 -16.64 12.26
N PHE A 141 11.70 -16.55 10.93
CA PHE A 141 10.98 -15.53 10.16
C PHE A 141 10.53 -16.05 8.79
N LEU A 142 9.54 -15.39 8.23
CA LEU A 142 9.07 -15.56 6.87
C LEU A 142 9.13 -14.19 6.19
N LEU A 143 9.85 -14.10 5.08
CA LEU A 143 10.01 -12.89 4.30
C LEU A 143 9.35 -13.08 2.95
N GLN A 144 8.38 -12.23 2.64
CA GLN A 144 7.71 -12.18 1.35
C GLN A 144 8.14 -10.92 0.59
N ILE A 145 8.59 -11.09 -0.65
CA ILE A 145 9.04 -10.03 -1.55
C ILE A 145 8.25 -10.18 -2.85
N GLY A 146 7.20 -9.38 -3.03
CA GLY A 146 6.24 -9.59 -4.12
C GLY A 146 5.66 -11.01 -4.07
N ASP A 147 5.89 -11.80 -5.13
CA ASP A 147 5.42 -13.19 -5.23
C ASP A 147 6.40 -14.20 -4.62
N ASP A 148 7.64 -13.80 -4.34
CA ASP A 148 8.66 -14.66 -3.75
C ASP A 148 8.54 -14.75 -2.23
N THR A 149 8.56 -15.99 -1.70
CA THR A 149 8.49 -16.25 -0.25
C THR A 149 9.74 -16.97 0.23
N TYR A 150 10.43 -16.38 1.19
CA TYR A 150 11.62 -16.92 1.86
C TYR A 150 11.26 -17.34 3.28
N ASP A 151 10.93 -18.62 3.44
CA ASP A 151 10.56 -19.22 4.72
C ASP A 151 11.82 -19.75 5.43
N ARG A 152 12.18 -19.15 6.57
CA ARG A 152 13.23 -19.55 7.51
C ARG A 152 12.64 -19.82 8.89
N SER A 153 11.42 -20.32 8.92
CA SER A 153 10.75 -20.70 10.16
C SER A 153 11.26 -22.04 10.71
N VAL A 154 11.22 -22.17 12.03
CA VAL A 154 11.49 -23.45 12.71
C VAL A 154 10.47 -24.51 12.27
N ARG A 155 9.23 -24.11 12.01
CA ARG A 155 8.18 -24.99 11.50
C ARG A 155 8.56 -25.67 10.17
N ARG A 156 9.18 -24.92 9.25
CA ARG A 156 9.68 -25.49 7.99
C ARG A 156 10.80 -26.46 8.22
N THR A 157 11.78 -26.10 9.07
CA THR A 157 12.92 -26.97 9.40
C THR A 157 12.46 -28.31 9.98
N ILE A 158 11.50 -28.30 10.92
CA ILE A 158 10.91 -29.53 11.47
C ILE A 158 10.25 -30.37 10.38
N ARG A 159 9.50 -29.75 9.50
CA ARG A 159 8.81 -30.46 8.39
C ARG A 159 9.80 -31.08 7.41
N ASP A 160 10.88 -30.38 7.10
CA ASP A 160 11.92 -30.87 6.18
C ASP A 160 12.70 -32.03 6.82
N LEU A 161 12.99 -32.00 8.13
CA LEU A 161 13.55 -33.11 8.88
C LEU A 161 12.62 -34.31 8.90
N GLN A 162 11.32 -34.13 9.15
CA GLN A 162 10.36 -35.25 9.12
C GLN A 162 10.34 -35.92 7.74
N LYS A 163 10.33 -35.13 6.64
CA LYS A 163 10.38 -35.68 5.28
C LYS A 163 11.68 -36.46 5.00
N SER A 164 12.81 -36.02 5.54
CA SER A 164 14.10 -36.71 5.37
C SER A 164 14.17 -38.06 6.11
N LEU A 165 13.47 -38.16 7.25
CA LEU A 165 13.39 -39.39 8.03
C LEU A 165 12.44 -40.44 7.43
N ILE A 166 11.38 -39.99 6.72
CA ILE A 166 10.41 -40.91 6.08
C ILE A 166 10.97 -41.46 4.75
N ARG A 167 11.97 -40.80 4.15
CA ARG A 167 12.58 -41.23 2.88
C ARG A 167 13.71 -42.25 3.03
N ARG A 168 13.98 -42.72 4.24
CA ARG A 168 14.86 -43.87 4.52
C ARG A 168 14.01 -45.11 4.85
#